data_6910fca3d60853890653e7f95475b033
#
_entry.id   6910fca3d60853890653e7f95475b033
#
_cell.length_a   1.000
_cell.length_b   1.000
_cell.length_c   1.000
_cell.angle_alpha   90.00
_cell.angle_beta   90.00
_cell.angle_gamma   90.00
#
_symmetry.space_group_name_H-M   'P 1'
#
loop_
_entity.id
_entity.type
_entity.pdbx_description
1 polymer ?
#
loop_
_entity_poly.entity_id
_entity_poly.type
_entity_poly.pdbx_seq_one_letter_code
_entity_poly.pdbx_strand_id
1 'polypeptide(L)'
;MKQKNNRKPKLGQHFLIDPRYKNLIIDNVHNLGIKNILEIGPGSGAITSELVKYSINFLGLELDKKLYLDLKNKYRDKNVDFLNLDAGKLNTDKYDFFQEKYLLVGNLPYYSANMIVRNFITTTFKPKYLIIMIQKEVAENYLSQVP
;
A
#
# COMPACT_ATOMS: atom_id res chain seq x y z
N MET A 1 -25.69 12.06 26.42
CA MET A 1 -25.34 12.77 25.17
C MET A 1 -24.14 12.09 24.53
N LYS A 2 -24.35 11.39 23.40
CA LYS A 2 -23.27 10.73 22.66
C LYS A 2 -22.65 11.76 21.71
N GLN A 3 -21.42 12.18 21.94
CA GLN A 3 -20.66 12.99 20.99
C GLN A 3 -20.40 12.16 19.73
N LYS A 4 -21.07 12.50 18.62
CA LYS A 4 -20.71 12.03 17.29
C LYS A 4 -19.37 12.64 16.90
N ASN A 5 -18.31 11.86 16.96
CA ASN A 5 -17.02 12.20 16.39
C ASN A 5 -17.14 12.26 14.84
N ASN A 6 -17.56 13.43 14.33
CA ASN A 6 -17.53 13.74 12.90
C ASN A 6 -16.08 14.02 12.47
N ARG A 7 -15.24 13.00 12.41
CA ARG A 7 -14.00 13.09 11.64
C ARG A 7 -14.36 13.00 10.16
N LYS A 8 -14.25 14.12 9.44
CA LYS A 8 -14.31 14.13 7.97
C LYS A 8 -13.28 13.11 7.45
N PRO A 9 -13.67 12.14 6.61
CA PRO A 9 -12.73 11.19 6.05
C PRO A 9 -11.66 11.96 5.26
N LYS A 10 -10.38 11.62 5.47
CA LYS A 10 -9.28 12.20 4.70
C LYS A 10 -9.45 11.80 3.23
N LEU A 11 -9.23 12.72 2.31
CA LEU A 11 -9.58 12.66 0.88
C LEU A 11 -9.15 11.38 0.12
N GLY A 12 -8.20 10.60 0.60
CA GLY A 12 -7.74 9.37 -0.05
C GLY A 12 -8.49 8.08 0.33
N GLN A 13 -9.31 8.08 1.39
CA GLN A 13 -9.97 6.87 1.88
C GLN A 13 -11.25 6.49 1.10
N HIS A 14 -11.84 7.41 0.34
CA HIS A 14 -13.11 7.17 -0.37
C HIS A 14 -12.97 6.26 -1.60
N PHE A 15 -11.84 6.26 -2.29
CA PHE A 15 -11.66 5.48 -3.51
C PHE A 15 -11.58 3.98 -3.28
N LEU A 16 -11.06 3.54 -2.13
CA LEU A 16 -10.97 2.11 -1.79
C LEU A 16 -12.29 1.50 -1.29
N ILE A 17 -13.33 2.31 -1.12
CA ILE A 17 -14.69 1.84 -0.78
C ILE A 17 -15.44 1.43 -2.06
N ASP A 18 -15.09 2.00 -3.22
CA ASP A 18 -15.71 1.65 -4.49
C ASP A 18 -15.22 0.27 -4.99
N PRO A 19 -16.12 -0.72 -5.11
CA PRO A 19 -15.76 -2.07 -5.54
C PRO A 19 -15.07 -2.13 -6.91
N ARG A 20 -15.35 -1.17 -7.81
CA ARG A 20 -14.76 -1.13 -9.16
C ARG A 20 -13.26 -0.93 -9.10
N TYR A 21 -12.78 0.02 -8.29
CA TYR A 21 -11.35 0.27 -8.13
C TYR A 21 -10.64 -0.85 -7.37
N LYS A 22 -11.31 -1.41 -6.35
CA LYS A 22 -10.81 -2.58 -5.65
C LYS A 22 -10.59 -3.75 -6.60
N ASN A 23 -11.58 -4.10 -7.40
CA ASN A 23 -11.50 -5.20 -8.36
C ASN A 23 -10.41 -4.94 -9.40
N LEU A 24 -10.32 -3.72 -9.93
CA LEU A 24 -9.28 -3.34 -10.89
C LEU A 24 -7.87 -3.56 -10.31
N ILE A 25 -7.62 -3.20 -9.06
CA ILE A 25 -6.33 -3.44 -8.40
C ILE A 25 -6.07 -4.94 -8.29
N ILE A 26 -7.03 -5.70 -7.78
CA ILE A 26 -6.87 -7.14 -7.54
C ILE A 26 -6.67 -7.91 -8.85
N ASP A 27 -7.40 -7.58 -9.91
CA ASP A 27 -7.24 -8.18 -11.23
C ASP A 27 -5.82 -7.93 -11.77
N ASN A 28 -5.31 -6.71 -11.64
CA ASN A 28 -3.93 -6.40 -12.05
C ASN A 28 -2.90 -7.16 -11.20
N VAL A 29 -3.10 -7.28 -9.89
CA VAL A 29 -2.23 -8.08 -9.01
C VAL A 29 -2.18 -9.54 -9.49
N HIS A 30 -3.32 -10.13 -9.81
CA HIS A 30 -3.41 -11.51 -10.30
C HIS A 30 -2.71 -11.68 -11.65
N ASN A 31 -2.93 -10.75 -12.57
CA ASN A 31 -2.35 -10.79 -13.93
C ASN A 31 -0.82 -10.71 -13.91
N LEU A 32 -0.21 -10.00 -12.95
CA LEU A 32 1.24 -9.88 -12.83
C LEU A 32 1.90 -11.15 -12.24
N GLY A 33 1.17 -12.01 -11.56
CA GLY A 33 1.64 -13.31 -11.08
C GLY A 33 2.67 -13.26 -9.93
N ILE A 34 2.94 -12.08 -9.34
CA ILE A 34 3.91 -11.94 -8.25
C ILE A 34 3.22 -12.18 -6.91
N LYS A 35 3.80 -13.10 -6.11
CA LYS A 35 3.24 -13.56 -4.84
C LYS A 35 3.84 -12.89 -3.59
N ASN A 36 4.97 -12.20 -3.74
CA ASN A 36 5.52 -11.35 -2.68
C ASN A 36 4.92 -9.96 -2.82
N ILE A 37 4.08 -9.55 -1.88
CA ILE A 37 3.29 -8.31 -1.97
C ILE A 37 3.64 -7.38 -0.81
N LEU A 38 4.04 -6.17 -1.16
CA LEU A 38 4.16 -5.04 -0.25
C LEU A 38 2.92 -4.16 -0.40
N GLU A 39 2.16 -3.95 0.67
CA GLU A 39 1.07 -2.97 0.70
C GLU A 39 1.48 -1.72 1.49
N ILE A 40 1.36 -0.55 0.87
CA ILE A 40 1.61 0.73 1.53
C ILE A 40 0.29 1.39 1.88
N GLY A 41 0.11 1.70 3.16
CA GLY A 41 -1.08 2.33 3.69
C GLY A 41 -2.31 1.43 3.63
N PRO A 42 -2.27 0.20 4.20
CA PRO A 42 -3.43 -0.70 4.24
C PRO A 42 -4.69 -0.04 4.82
N GLY A 43 -4.52 0.92 5.72
CA GLY A 43 -5.63 1.62 6.37
C GLY A 43 -6.51 0.67 7.19
N SER A 44 -7.80 0.62 6.89
CA SER A 44 -8.73 -0.34 7.49
C SER A 44 -8.65 -1.77 6.90
N GLY A 45 -7.78 -1.98 5.91
CA GLY A 45 -7.60 -3.26 5.24
C GLY A 45 -8.58 -3.53 4.10
N ALA A 46 -8.97 -2.49 3.36
CA ALA A 46 -9.98 -2.60 2.30
C ALA A 46 -9.62 -3.58 1.19
N ILE A 47 -8.35 -3.66 0.80
CA ILE A 47 -7.83 -4.63 -0.19
C ILE A 47 -6.91 -5.67 0.44
N THR A 48 -6.40 -5.42 1.65
CA THR A 48 -5.47 -6.29 2.36
C THR A 48 -5.93 -7.74 2.43
N SER A 49 -7.22 -7.98 2.67
CA SER A 49 -7.77 -9.34 2.79
C SER A 49 -7.60 -10.16 1.51
N GLU A 50 -7.77 -9.54 0.35
CA GLU A 50 -7.60 -10.22 -0.94
C GLU A 50 -6.11 -10.40 -1.26
N LEU A 51 -5.29 -9.39 -0.99
CA LEU A 51 -3.84 -9.46 -1.18
C LEU A 51 -3.22 -10.58 -0.32
N VAL A 52 -3.62 -10.69 0.94
CA VAL A 52 -3.15 -11.73 1.87
C VAL A 52 -3.53 -13.13 1.40
N LYS A 53 -4.76 -13.31 0.88
CA LYS A 53 -5.17 -14.62 0.33
C LYS A 53 -4.35 -15.05 -0.87
N TYR A 54 -3.92 -14.08 -1.69
CA TYR A 54 -3.20 -14.32 -2.92
C TYR A 54 -1.69 -14.47 -2.71
N SER A 55 -1.12 -13.77 -1.73
CA SER A 55 0.33 -13.72 -1.49
C SER A 55 0.88 -14.99 -0.85
N ILE A 56 2.16 -15.26 -1.11
CA ILE A 56 2.98 -16.23 -0.35
C ILE A 56 3.66 -15.48 0.80
N ASN A 57 4.23 -14.30 0.52
CA ASN A 57 4.78 -13.39 1.50
C ASN A 57 4.06 -12.05 1.39
N PHE A 58 3.62 -11.52 2.51
CA PHE A 58 2.95 -10.22 2.58
C PHE A 58 3.58 -9.35 3.65
N LEU A 59 3.85 -8.10 3.26
CA LEU A 59 4.30 -7.06 4.17
C LEU A 59 3.41 -5.82 4.01
N GLY A 60 2.83 -5.34 5.10
CA GLY A 60 2.06 -4.11 5.15
C GLY A 60 2.82 -3.00 5.88
N LEU A 61 2.91 -1.81 5.30
CA LEU A 61 3.48 -0.62 5.96
C LEU A 61 2.36 0.36 6.28
N GLU A 62 2.12 0.58 7.57
CA GLU A 62 1.09 1.51 8.05
C GLU A 62 1.68 2.55 9.01
N LEU A 63 1.49 3.82 8.67
CA LEU A 63 2.01 4.93 9.45
C LEU A 63 1.17 5.22 10.70
N ASP A 64 -0.15 5.06 10.60
CA ASP A 64 -1.06 5.23 11.74
C ASP A 64 -0.92 4.05 12.70
N LYS A 65 -0.43 4.33 13.91
CA LYS A 65 -0.17 3.32 14.93
C LYS A 65 -1.43 2.54 15.32
N LYS A 66 -2.60 3.19 15.36
CA LYS A 66 -3.85 2.53 15.72
C LYS A 66 -4.26 1.54 14.63
N LEU A 67 -4.27 1.97 13.36
CA LEU A 67 -4.57 1.11 12.22
C LEU A 67 -3.58 -0.06 12.11
N TYR A 68 -2.30 0.20 12.32
CA TYR A 68 -1.28 -0.85 12.39
C TYR A 68 -1.61 -1.92 13.44
N LEU A 69 -1.97 -1.51 14.67
CA LEU A 69 -2.31 -2.44 15.75
C LEU A 69 -3.58 -3.24 15.42
N ASP A 70 -4.59 -2.59 14.85
CA ASP A 70 -5.84 -3.22 14.43
C ASP A 70 -5.57 -4.28 13.34
N LEU A 71 -4.72 -3.97 12.35
CA LEU A 71 -4.32 -4.90 11.29
C LEU A 71 -3.52 -6.07 11.85
N LYS A 72 -2.52 -5.80 12.68
CA LYS A 72 -1.69 -6.84 13.30
C LYS A 72 -2.52 -7.81 14.14
N ASN A 73 -3.49 -7.30 14.88
CA ASN A 73 -4.42 -8.13 15.65
C ASN A 73 -5.36 -8.95 14.76
N LYS A 74 -5.91 -8.32 13.71
CA LYS A 74 -6.82 -8.96 12.75
C LYS A 74 -6.18 -10.13 11.99
N TYR A 75 -4.89 -10.01 11.68
CA TYR A 75 -4.13 -10.98 10.87
C TYR A 75 -3.10 -11.78 11.67
N ARG A 76 -3.15 -11.76 13.02
CA ARG A 76 -2.14 -12.39 13.91
C ARG A 76 -1.87 -13.87 13.63
N ASP A 77 -2.89 -14.60 13.17
CA ASP A 77 -2.81 -16.04 12.90
C ASP A 77 -2.52 -16.36 11.41
N LYS A 78 -2.12 -15.33 10.65
CA LYS A 78 -1.74 -15.44 9.23
C LYS A 78 -0.23 -15.29 9.08
N ASN A 79 0.32 -15.88 8.02
CA ASN A 79 1.72 -15.65 7.65
C ASN A 79 1.88 -14.31 6.91
N VAL A 80 1.69 -13.23 7.66
CA VAL A 80 1.76 -11.85 7.15
C VAL A 80 2.42 -10.95 8.18
N ASP A 81 3.19 -9.98 7.71
CA ASP A 81 3.85 -9.01 8.55
C ASP A 81 3.30 -7.60 8.33
N PHE A 82 3.24 -6.84 9.41
CA PHE A 82 2.94 -5.41 9.38
C PHE A 82 4.01 -4.64 10.14
N LEU A 83 4.43 -3.51 9.59
CA LEU A 83 5.37 -2.59 10.23
C LEU A 83 4.73 -1.21 10.38
N ASN A 84 4.91 -0.61 11.56
CA ASN A 84 4.50 0.77 11.80
C ASN A 84 5.62 1.71 11.38
N LEU A 85 5.70 2.01 10.10
CA LEU A 85 6.77 2.77 9.46
C LEU A 85 6.26 3.77 8.43
N ASP A 86 7.02 4.84 8.25
CA ASP A 86 6.88 5.75 7.12
C ASP A 86 7.53 5.14 5.87
N ALA A 87 6.73 4.77 4.89
CA ALA A 87 7.19 4.16 3.63
C ALA A 87 8.17 5.04 2.85
N GLY A 88 8.05 6.38 2.98
CA GLY A 88 8.98 7.32 2.34
C GLY A 88 10.38 7.35 2.97
N LYS A 89 10.56 6.74 4.14
CA LYS A 89 11.82 6.68 4.90
C LYS A 89 12.33 5.26 5.10
N LEU A 90 11.66 4.28 4.52
CA LEU A 90 12.05 2.89 4.65
C LEU A 90 13.42 2.65 3.98
N ASN A 91 14.32 2.00 4.71
CA ASN A 91 15.52 1.40 4.13
C ASN A 91 15.25 -0.09 3.85
N THR A 92 15.13 -0.44 2.57
CA THR A 92 14.83 -1.80 2.12
C THR A 92 15.93 -2.80 2.44
N ASP A 93 17.20 -2.35 2.56
CA ASP A 93 18.35 -3.22 2.83
C ASP A 93 18.30 -3.89 4.23
N LYS A 94 17.41 -3.41 5.09
CA LYS A 94 17.23 -3.94 6.46
C LYS A 94 16.28 -5.12 6.58
N TYR A 95 15.63 -5.51 5.47
CA TYR A 95 14.56 -6.52 5.52
C TYR A 95 14.71 -7.53 4.39
N ASP A 96 14.75 -8.80 4.73
CA ASP A 96 14.91 -9.92 3.78
C ASP A 96 13.77 -9.99 2.75
N PHE A 97 12.58 -9.50 3.12
CA PHE A 97 11.44 -9.40 2.21
C PHE A 97 11.79 -8.77 0.86
N PHE A 98 12.65 -7.76 0.84
CA PHE A 98 12.98 -7.00 -0.36
C PHE A 98 14.05 -7.66 -1.26
N GLN A 99 14.73 -8.69 -0.80
CA GLN A 99 15.74 -9.43 -1.58
C GLN A 99 15.09 -10.23 -2.73
N GLU A 100 13.82 -10.59 -2.58
CA GLU A 100 13.05 -11.28 -3.59
C GLU A 100 12.27 -10.31 -4.48
N LYS A 101 11.85 -10.78 -5.68
CA LYS A 101 10.95 -9.99 -6.54
C LYS A 101 9.63 -9.75 -5.84
N TYR A 102 9.22 -8.49 -5.72
CA TYR A 102 7.96 -8.12 -5.09
C TYR A 102 7.15 -7.14 -5.93
N LEU A 103 5.85 -7.11 -5.65
CA LEU A 103 4.88 -6.15 -6.18
C LEU A 103 4.56 -5.15 -5.06
N LEU A 104 4.67 -3.87 -5.37
CA LEU A 104 4.21 -2.80 -4.49
C LEU A 104 2.78 -2.42 -4.87
N VAL A 105 1.89 -2.45 -3.89
CA VAL A 105 0.49 -1.99 -4.00
C VAL A 105 0.26 -0.88 -2.98
N GLY A 106 -0.40 0.21 -3.35
CA GLY A 106 -0.67 1.26 -2.38
C GLY A 106 -1.70 2.29 -2.81
N ASN A 107 -2.42 2.82 -1.81
CA ASN A 107 -3.23 4.02 -1.96
C ASN A 107 -2.49 5.18 -1.29
N LEU A 108 -1.73 5.93 -2.08
CA LEU A 108 -0.77 6.89 -1.55
C LEU A 108 -1.40 8.27 -1.32
N PRO A 109 -1.20 8.86 -0.13
CA PRO A 109 -1.65 10.22 0.13
C PRO A 109 -0.92 11.23 -0.77
N TYR A 110 -1.63 12.26 -1.21
CA TYR A 110 -1.12 13.28 -2.12
C TYR A 110 0.24 13.86 -1.72
N TYR A 111 0.37 14.25 -0.45
CA TYR A 111 1.57 14.93 0.06
C TYR A 111 2.81 14.05 0.17
N SER A 112 2.66 12.73 0.18
CA SER A 112 3.77 11.78 0.34
C SER A 112 3.97 10.85 -0.86
N ALA A 113 3.06 10.85 -1.84
CA ALA A 113 3.12 9.95 -2.98
C ALA A 113 4.47 10.03 -3.72
N ASN A 114 4.91 11.25 -4.06
CA ASN A 114 6.17 11.46 -4.76
C ASN A 114 7.39 10.96 -3.96
N MET A 115 7.41 11.22 -2.65
CA MET A 115 8.50 10.78 -1.78
C MET A 115 8.53 9.26 -1.67
N ILE A 116 7.37 8.63 -1.50
CA ILE A 116 7.25 7.18 -1.40
C ILE A 116 7.68 6.51 -2.71
N VAL A 117 7.13 6.93 -3.84
CA VAL A 117 7.50 6.38 -5.16
C VAL A 117 8.99 6.53 -5.40
N ARG A 118 9.54 7.74 -5.19
CA ARG A 118 10.98 7.99 -5.34
C ARG A 118 11.81 7.05 -4.47
N ASN A 119 11.45 6.88 -3.19
CA ASN A 119 12.17 5.99 -2.29
C ASN A 119 12.28 4.58 -2.86
N PHE A 120 11.17 4.01 -3.36
CA PHE A 120 11.16 2.64 -3.87
C PHE A 120 11.78 2.46 -5.26
N ILE A 121 11.77 3.48 -6.13
CA ILE A 121 12.41 3.35 -7.46
C ILE A 121 13.92 3.65 -7.42
N THR A 122 14.43 4.27 -6.36
CA THR A 122 15.86 4.60 -6.20
C THR A 122 16.61 3.66 -5.25
N THR A 123 15.90 2.79 -4.51
CA THR A 123 16.52 1.81 -3.61
C THR A 123 17.26 0.69 -4.37
N THR A 124 18.12 -0.04 -3.66
CA THR A 124 18.82 -1.23 -4.19
C THR A 124 17.83 -2.31 -4.61
N PHE A 125 16.87 -2.61 -3.75
CA PHE A 125 15.83 -3.63 -3.97
C PHE A 125 14.53 -2.99 -4.46
N LYS A 126 14.44 -2.76 -5.76
CA LYS A 126 13.27 -2.14 -6.40
C LYS A 126 12.10 -3.12 -6.55
N PRO A 127 10.86 -2.67 -6.42
CA PRO A 127 9.72 -3.49 -6.79
C PRO A 127 9.78 -3.82 -8.30
N LYS A 128 9.33 -5.02 -8.66
CA LYS A 128 9.22 -5.42 -10.08
C LYS A 128 8.13 -4.60 -10.78
N TYR A 129 7.03 -4.33 -10.07
CA TYR A 129 5.93 -3.48 -10.52
C TYR A 129 5.37 -2.68 -9.36
N LEU A 130 4.75 -1.54 -9.68
CA LEU A 130 4.00 -0.71 -8.76
C LEU A 130 2.55 -0.60 -9.26
N ILE A 131 1.60 -0.93 -8.40
CA ILE A 131 0.17 -0.64 -8.58
C ILE A 131 -0.19 0.39 -7.53
N ILE A 132 -0.30 1.63 -7.92
CA ILE A 132 -0.57 2.72 -6.98
C ILE A 132 -1.81 3.51 -7.39
N MET A 133 -2.61 3.86 -6.40
CA MET A 133 -3.64 4.87 -6.54
C MET A 133 -3.11 6.21 -6.02
N ILE A 134 -3.18 7.21 -6.87
CA ILE A 134 -2.77 8.58 -6.58
C ILE A 134 -3.83 9.54 -7.11
N GLN A 135 -3.80 10.79 -6.66
CA GLN A 135 -4.70 11.79 -7.20
C GLN A 135 -4.38 12.07 -8.67
N LYS A 136 -5.42 12.45 -9.43
CA LYS A 136 -5.33 12.68 -10.88
C LYS A 136 -4.21 13.66 -11.26
N GLU A 137 -4.09 14.76 -10.52
CA GLU A 137 -3.09 15.80 -10.76
C GLU A 137 -1.66 15.26 -10.59
N VAL A 138 -1.44 14.35 -9.64
CA VAL A 138 -0.14 13.68 -9.44
C VAL A 138 0.14 12.73 -10.60
N ALA A 139 -0.86 11.98 -11.04
CA ALA A 139 -0.73 11.07 -12.19
C ALA A 139 -0.41 11.83 -13.48
N GLU A 140 -1.07 12.94 -13.73
CA GLU A 140 -0.83 13.80 -14.89
C GLU A 140 0.60 14.35 -14.91
N ASN A 141 1.14 14.73 -13.74
CA ASN A 141 2.55 15.17 -13.63
C ASN A 141 3.54 14.04 -13.98
N TYR A 142 3.26 12.79 -13.60
CA TYR A 142 4.12 11.68 -14.01
C TYR A 142 4.04 11.41 -15.50
N LEU A 143 2.84 11.45 -16.08
CA LEU A 143 2.63 11.17 -17.50
C LEU A 143 3.19 12.28 -18.41
N SER A 144 3.17 13.54 -17.98
CA SER A 144 3.71 14.69 -18.74
C SER A 144 5.23 14.69 -18.85
N GLN A 145 5.93 13.90 -18.03
CA GLN A 145 7.39 13.76 -18.06
C GLN A 145 7.89 12.58 -18.91
N VAL A 146 6.96 11.83 -19.49
CA VAL A 146 7.31 10.75 -20.42
C VAL A 146 7.40 11.35 -21.83
N PRO A 147 8.56 11.30 -22.50
CA PRO A 147 8.72 11.83 -23.86
C PRO A 147 7.90 11.04 -24.89
#